data_eb6bd80533292e11e8abfe83223a49e4
#
_entry.id   eb6bd80533292e11e8abfe83223a49e4
#
_cell.length_a   1.000
_cell.length_b   1.000
_cell.length_c   1.000
_cell.angle_alpha   90.00
_cell.angle_beta   90.00
_cell.angle_gamma   90.00
#
_symmetry.space_group_name_H-M   'P 1'
#
loop_
_entity.id
_entity.type
_entity.pdbx_description
1 polymer ?
#
loop_
_entity_poly.entity_id
_entity_poly.type
_entity_poly.pdbx_seq_one_letter_code
_entity_poly.pdbx_strand_id
1 'polypeptide(L)'
;MRSSRTWGWRAAARSGAASGEHLVFGCGRYEGIDERVFSYAATLGEVSLTSIGDYVLNGGEVAAMAMIEAVGRLIPGVVGNPESLIEESHEDGLLEYPSFTKPAAWRGYDVPDVLLSGHHGRVADWRREQQIERTRARRPDLLPD
;
A
#
# COMPACT_ATOMS: atom_id res chain seq x y z
N MET A 1 1.08 -20.21 6.68
CA MET A 1 0.69 -19.36 7.83
C MET A 1 0.33 -17.99 7.29
N ARG A 2 -0.95 -17.63 7.29
CA ARG A 2 -1.49 -16.47 6.54
C ARG A 2 -1.07 -15.16 7.19
N SER A 3 -0.47 -14.26 6.44
CA SER A 3 -0.07 -12.93 6.92
C SER A 3 -1.27 -11.95 6.94
N SER A 4 -2.28 -12.25 7.76
CA SER A 4 -3.36 -11.30 8.05
C SER A 4 -2.92 -10.12 8.94
N ARG A 5 -1.62 -10.06 9.30
CA ARG A 5 -1.08 -9.06 10.22
C ARG A 5 -0.57 -7.78 9.55
N THR A 6 -0.34 -7.81 8.22
CA THR A 6 0.24 -6.66 7.49
C THR A 6 -0.72 -5.50 7.26
N TRP A 7 -2.03 -5.71 7.40
CA TRP A 7 -3.04 -4.66 7.18
C TRP A 7 -3.49 -3.95 8.45
N GLY A 8 -3.35 -4.59 9.61
CA GLY A 8 -3.77 -4.02 10.91
C GLY A 8 -3.04 -2.73 11.27
N TRP A 9 -1.74 -2.62 10.96
CA TRP A 9 -0.96 -1.43 11.26
C TRP A 9 -1.38 -0.20 10.43
N ARG A 10 -1.82 -0.38 9.17
CA ARG A 10 -2.32 0.72 8.31
C ARG A 10 -3.58 1.36 8.90
N ALA A 11 -4.50 0.54 9.37
CA ALA A 11 -5.74 1.03 9.99
C ALA A 11 -5.46 1.72 11.33
N ALA A 12 -4.62 1.13 12.18
CA ALA A 12 -4.23 1.70 13.47
C ALA A 12 -3.47 3.02 13.31
N ALA A 13 -2.47 3.06 12.43
CA ALA A 13 -1.68 4.26 12.16
C ALA A 13 -2.53 5.39 11.54
N ARG A 14 -3.50 5.06 10.66
CA ARG A 14 -4.43 6.04 10.11
C ARG A 14 -5.36 6.62 11.19
N SER A 15 -5.85 5.78 12.09
CA SER A 15 -6.69 6.22 13.22
C SER A 15 -5.93 7.16 14.14
N GLY A 16 -4.71 6.80 14.57
CA GLY A 16 -3.87 7.63 15.41
C GLY A 16 -3.48 8.96 14.75
N ALA A 17 -3.11 8.94 13.46
CA ALA A 17 -2.80 10.16 12.73
C ALA A 17 -4.02 11.09 12.59
N ALA A 18 -5.21 10.54 12.44
CA ALA A 18 -6.45 11.32 12.35
C ALA A 18 -6.91 11.87 13.70
N SER A 19 -6.59 11.21 14.83
CA SER A 19 -6.95 11.65 16.18
C SER A 19 -6.00 12.71 16.76
N GLY A 20 -4.90 13.03 16.07
CA GLY A 20 -3.87 13.96 16.56
C GLY A 20 -2.95 13.34 17.62
N GLU A 21 -2.94 12.02 17.76
CA GLU A 21 -2.03 11.30 18.64
C GLU A 21 -0.60 11.29 18.08
N HIS A 22 0.38 11.25 18.97
CA HIS A 22 1.78 11.17 18.59
C HIS A 22 2.16 9.72 18.26
N LEU A 23 2.67 9.49 17.04
CA LEU A 23 3.27 8.23 16.63
C LEU A 23 4.79 8.33 16.74
N VAL A 24 5.40 7.41 17.47
CA VAL A 24 6.85 7.32 17.62
C VAL A 24 7.33 6.04 16.95
N PHE A 25 8.29 6.15 16.02
CA PHE A 25 8.91 5.01 15.36
C PHE A 25 10.27 4.72 15.99
N GLY A 26 10.37 3.58 16.68
CA GLY A 26 11.62 3.06 17.19
C GLY A 26 12.37 2.28 16.09
N CYS A 27 13.49 2.82 15.62
CA CYS A 27 14.29 2.22 14.55
C CYS A 27 15.59 1.66 15.14
N GLY A 28 15.65 0.34 15.34
CA GLY A 28 16.86 -0.34 15.78
C GLY A 28 17.87 -0.52 14.65
N ARG A 29 19.15 -0.55 15.03
CA ARG A 29 20.28 -0.88 14.16
C ARG A 29 21.11 -2.01 14.75
N TYR A 30 22.05 -2.53 13.96
CA TYR A 30 22.95 -3.61 14.33
C TYR A 30 22.23 -4.89 14.72
N GLU A 31 22.47 -5.41 15.93
CA GLU A 31 21.94 -6.68 16.45
C GLU A 31 20.47 -6.60 16.93
N GLY A 32 19.87 -5.40 16.89
CA GLY A 32 18.49 -5.17 17.35
C GLY A 32 18.37 -4.25 18.56
N ILE A 33 17.19 -4.26 19.17
CA ILE A 33 16.88 -3.45 20.37
C ILE A 33 16.75 -4.41 21.56
N ASP A 34 17.33 -4.04 22.70
CA ASP A 34 17.21 -4.78 23.94
C ASP A 34 15.73 -4.96 24.33
N GLU A 35 15.33 -6.19 24.61
CA GLU A 35 13.94 -6.56 24.90
C GLU A 35 13.33 -5.76 26.07
N ARG A 36 14.15 -5.34 27.04
CA ARG A 36 13.71 -4.52 28.17
C ARG A 36 13.21 -3.15 27.77
N VAL A 37 13.66 -2.62 26.60
CA VAL A 37 13.18 -1.35 26.06
C VAL A 37 11.71 -1.44 25.69
N PHE A 38 11.28 -2.56 25.08
CA PHE A 38 9.87 -2.77 24.74
C PHE A 38 8.99 -2.88 25.98
N SER A 39 9.47 -3.61 26.99
CA SER A 39 8.77 -3.74 28.28
C SER A 39 8.61 -2.38 28.98
N TYR A 40 9.65 -1.57 28.98
CA TYR A 40 9.60 -0.22 29.55
C TYR A 40 8.68 0.71 28.75
N ALA A 41 8.81 0.73 27.42
CA ALA A 41 7.97 1.56 26.55
C ALA A 41 6.49 1.23 26.71
N ALA A 42 6.14 -0.03 26.92
CA ALA A 42 4.76 -0.46 27.17
C ALA A 42 4.14 0.12 28.46
N THR A 43 4.96 0.62 29.38
CA THR A 43 4.47 1.36 30.57
C THR A 43 4.14 2.82 30.28
N LEU A 44 4.61 3.34 29.14
CA LEU A 44 4.45 4.74 28.74
C LEU A 44 3.37 4.92 27.66
N GLY A 45 3.05 3.87 26.92
CA GLY A 45 2.05 3.90 25.86
C GLY A 45 1.89 2.56 25.15
N GLU A 46 1.11 2.52 24.10
CA GLU A 46 0.93 1.34 23.27
C GLU A 46 2.18 1.06 22.45
N VAL A 47 2.68 -0.17 22.49
CA VAL A 47 3.83 -0.63 21.71
C VAL A 47 3.39 -1.68 20.70
N SER A 48 3.66 -1.45 19.42
CA SER A 48 3.41 -2.38 18.34
C SER A 48 4.71 -2.76 17.64
N LEU A 49 5.05 -4.05 17.66
CA LEU A 49 6.16 -4.60 16.89
C LEU A 49 5.66 -4.92 15.48
N THR A 50 6.22 -4.26 14.49
CA THR A 50 5.74 -4.35 13.10
C THR A 50 6.84 -4.85 12.18
N SER A 51 6.50 -5.83 11.33
CA SER A 51 7.32 -6.26 10.19
C SER A 51 6.64 -5.84 8.89
N ILE A 52 7.43 -5.38 7.92
CA ILE A 52 6.96 -5.05 6.57
C ILE A 52 7.24 -6.16 5.56
N GLY A 53 7.93 -7.24 5.95
CA GLY A 53 8.21 -8.40 5.08
C GLY A 53 9.27 -9.33 5.66
N ASP A 54 9.43 -10.48 5.02
CA ASP A 54 10.37 -11.55 5.43
C ASP A 54 11.77 -11.32 4.81
N TYR A 55 12.37 -10.19 5.15
CA TYR A 55 13.72 -9.81 4.74
C TYR A 55 14.39 -8.97 5.83
N VAL A 56 15.72 -8.89 5.80
CA VAL A 56 16.50 -8.15 6.78
C VAL A 56 16.91 -6.79 6.20
N LEU A 57 16.71 -5.73 6.96
CA LEU A 57 17.16 -4.38 6.68
C LEU A 57 18.32 -4.02 7.61
N ASN A 58 19.19 -3.11 7.19
CA ASN A 58 20.31 -2.61 8.03
C ASN A 58 19.83 -1.80 9.26
N GLY A 59 18.58 -1.37 9.24
CA GLY A 59 17.92 -0.63 10.32
C GLY A 59 16.44 -0.43 10.02
N GLY A 60 15.67 0.01 11.01
CA GLY A 60 14.22 0.18 10.92
C GLY A 60 13.75 1.41 10.11
N GLU A 61 14.68 2.31 9.75
CA GLU A 61 14.30 3.61 9.15
C GLU A 61 13.61 3.48 7.80
N VAL A 62 14.05 2.54 6.95
CA VAL A 62 13.42 2.30 5.64
C VAL A 62 12.00 1.75 5.84
N ALA A 63 11.81 0.87 6.82
CA ALA A 63 10.50 0.36 7.18
C ALA A 63 9.58 1.48 7.67
N ALA A 64 10.09 2.34 8.57
CA ALA A 64 9.34 3.51 9.06
C ALA A 64 8.98 4.46 7.92
N MET A 65 9.90 4.76 6.99
CA MET A 65 9.62 5.59 5.82
C MET A 65 8.52 4.99 4.94
N ALA A 66 8.57 3.67 4.67
CA ALA A 66 7.54 3.00 3.89
C ALA A 66 6.16 3.05 4.57
N MET A 67 6.12 2.92 5.90
CA MET A 67 4.89 3.02 6.68
C MET A 67 4.34 4.46 6.67
N ILE A 68 5.19 5.46 6.88
CA ILE A 68 4.81 6.88 6.86
C ILE A 68 4.25 7.26 5.49
N GLU A 69 4.92 6.86 4.41
CA GLU A 69 4.47 7.12 3.04
C GLU A 69 3.10 6.45 2.78
N ALA A 70 2.97 5.18 3.11
CA ALA A 70 1.75 4.43 2.87
C ALA A 70 0.54 4.95 3.67
N VAL A 71 0.75 5.50 4.88
CA VAL A 71 -0.31 6.08 5.72
C VAL A 71 -0.54 7.55 5.38
N GLY A 72 0.53 8.30 5.19
CA GLY A 72 0.47 9.75 4.98
C GLY A 72 -0.38 10.11 3.77
N ARG A 73 -0.27 9.35 2.68
CA ARG A 73 -1.09 9.56 1.49
C ARG A 73 -2.60 9.33 1.68
N LEU A 74 -3.00 8.60 2.74
CA LEU A 74 -4.41 8.37 3.09
C LEU A 74 -5.00 9.51 3.93
N ILE A 75 -4.17 10.45 4.39
CA ILE A 75 -4.63 11.61 5.16
C ILE A 75 -5.21 12.64 4.18
N PRO A 76 -6.44 13.14 4.44
CA PRO A 76 -7.05 14.15 3.57
C PRO A 76 -6.16 15.37 3.36
N GLY A 77 -5.99 15.78 2.11
CA GLY A 77 -5.19 16.96 1.74
C GLY A 77 -3.67 16.69 1.54
N VAL A 78 -3.17 15.49 1.82
CA VAL A 78 -1.77 15.14 1.55
C VAL A 78 -1.56 14.81 0.08
N VAL A 79 -2.49 14.10 -0.54
CA VAL A 79 -2.48 13.81 -1.99
C VAL A 79 -3.35 14.82 -2.71
N GLY A 80 -2.82 15.41 -3.79
CA GLY A 80 -3.49 16.50 -4.51
C GLY A 80 -4.79 16.10 -5.24
N ASN A 81 -4.96 14.82 -5.60
CA ASN A 81 -6.19 14.29 -6.17
C ASN A 81 -6.71 13.10 -5.36
N PRO A 82 -7.76 13.28 -4.54
CA PRO A 82 -8.34 12.18 -3.75
C PRO A 82 -8.91 11.04 -4.60
N GLU A 83 -9.33 11.31 -5.85
CA GLU A 83 -9.86 10.29 -6.75
C GLU A 83 -8.81 9.26 -7.15
N SER A 84 -7.52 9.65 -7.14
CA SER A 84 -6.42 8.73 -7.39
C SER A 84 -6.34 7.60 -6.36
N LEU A 85 -6.78 7.85 -5.12
CA LEU A 85 -6.77 6.87 -4.05
C LEU A 85 -7.83 5.77 -4.25
N ILE A 86 -8.93 6.08 -4.95
CA ILE A 86 -10.04 5.15 -5.18
C ILE A 86 -9.64 4.06 -6.19
N GLU A 87 -8.80 4.43 -7.17
CA GLU A 87 -8.34 3.51 -8.23
C GLU A 87 -7.09 2.69 -7.84
N GLU A 88 -6.54 2.91 -6.64
CA GLU A 88 -5.29 2.28 -6.23
C GLU A 88 -5.44 0.81 -5.83
N SER A 89 -4.35 0.08 -5.99
CA SER A 89 -4.24 -1.31 -5.54
C SER A 89 -4.65 -1.44 -4.08
N HIS A 90 -5.43 -2.46 -3.80
CA HIS A 90 -5.86 -2.86 -2.46
C HIS A 90 -7.02 -2.06 -1.84
N GLU A 91 -7.58 -1.04 -2.47
CA GLU A 91 -8.81 -0.41 -1.97
C GLU A 91 -10.03 -1.32 -2.24
N ASP A 92 -10.09 -1.94 -3.42
CA ASP A 92 -11.12 -2.91 -3.81
C ASP A 92 -10.66 -4.38 -3.74
N GLY A 93 -9.47 -4.63 -3.18
CA GLY A 93 -8.89 -5.97 -3.04
C GLY A 93 -8.27 -6.54 -4.32
N LEU A 94 -8.21 -5.79 -5.41
CA LEU A 94 -7.58 -6.20 -6.66
C LEU A 94 -6.27 -5.45 -6.92
N LEU A 95 -5.44 -6.00 -7.80
CA LEU A 95 -4.30 -5.28 -8.36
C LEU A 95 -4.78 -4.26 -9.40
N GLU A 96 -4.02 -3.17 -9.54
CA GLU A 96 -4.28 -2.16 -10.56
C GLU A 96 -4.24 -2.71 -11.98
N TYR A 97 -5.08 -2.14 -12.85
CA TYR A 97 -5.00 -2.36 -14.29
C TYR A 97 -3.71 -1.74 -14.87
N PRO A 98 -3.27 -2.15 -16.08
CA PRO A 98 -2.07 -1.60 -16.71
C PRO A 98 -2.27 -0.13 -17.11
N SER A 99 -1.33 0.73 -16.70
CA SER A 99 -1.31 2.13 -17.09
C SER A 99 -0.60 2.31 -18.42
N PHE A 100 -1.15 3.19 -19.26
CA PHE A 100 -0.57 3.59 -20.53
C PHE A 100 -0.42 5.11 -20.58
N THR A 101 0.61 5.57 -21.26
CA THR A 101 0.89 7.00 -21.48
C THR A 101 1.22 7.28 -22.95
N LYS A 102 1.37 8.54 -23.29
CA LYS A 102 1.80 8.96 -24.65
C LYS A 102 3.27 8.55 -24.91
N PRO A 103 3.61 8.25 -26.15
CA PRO A 103 2.76 8.22 -27.37
C PRO A 103 1.88 6.96 -27.46
N ALA A 104 0.84 6.98 -28.31
CA ALA A 104 -0.06 5.84 -28.52
C ALA A 104 0.64 4.59 -29.08
N ALA A 105 1.71 4.79 -29.83
CA ALA A 105 2.59 3.72 -30.33
C ALA A 105 4.02 3.96 -29.85
N TRP A 106 4.65 2.94 -29.27
CA TRP A 106 6.02 3.02 -28.78
C TRP A 106 6.77 1.72 -29.07
N ARG A 107 7.78 1.79 -29.93
CA ARG A 107 8.67 0.64 -30.26
C ARG A 107 7.92 -0.63 -30.70
N GLY A 108 6.81 -0.49 -31.42
CA GLY A 108 5.98 -1.61 -31.88
C GLY A 108 4.97 -2.11 -30.85
N TYR A 109 4.82 -1.43 -29.73
CA TYR A 109 3.79 -1.68 -28.73
C TYR A 109 2.77 -0.53 -28.75
N ASP A 110 1.51 -0.88 -28.91
CA ASP A 110 0.44 0.09 -29.02
C ASP A 110 -0.41 0.15 -27.74
N VAL A 111 -0.95 1.33 -27.48
CA VAL A 111 -1.99 1.48 -26.45
C VAL A 111 -3.25 0.79 -26.96
N PRO A 112 -3.94 -0.02 -26.14
CA PRO A 112 -5.20 -0.66 -26.52
C PRO A 112 -6.23 0.35 -27.06
N ASP A 113 -6.85 0.05 -28.20
CA ASP A 113 -7.81 0.94 -28.89
C ASP A 113 -8.96 1.38 -28.00
N VAL A 114 -9.41 0.50 -27.10
CA VAL A 114 -10.48 0.82 -26.16
C VAL A 114 -10.16 2.05 -25.30
N LEU A 115 -8.88 2.23 -24.91
CA LEU A 115 -8.43 3.38 -24.13
C LEU A 115 -8.36 4.68 -24.93
N LEU A 116 -8.30 4.57 -26.24
CA LEU A 116 -8.27 5.71 -27.19
C LEU A 116 -9.67 6.06 -27.70
N SER A 117 -10.68 5.23 -27.43
CA SER A 117 -12.02 5.33 -28.01
C SER A 117 -12.88 6.47 -27.46
N GLY A 118 -12.55 7.05 -26.30
CA GLY A 118 -13.38 8.04 -25.60
C GLY A 118 -14.65 7.48 -24.96
N HIS A 119 -14.93 6.17 -25.06
CA HIS A 119 -16.09 5.53 -24.48
C HIS A 119 -15.85 5.13 -23.03
N HIS A 120 -16.16 6.01 -22.09
CA HIS A 120 -15.87 5.82 -20.64
C HIS A 120 -16.36 4.48 -20.07
N GLY A 121 -17.56 4.03 -20.46
CA GLY A 121 -18.10 2.74 -19.99
C GLY A 121 -17.23 1.56 -20.45
N ARG A 122 -16.89 1.50 -21.74
CA ARG A 122 -16.02 0.43 -22.29
C ARG A 122 -14.62 0.46 -21.70
N VAL A 123 -14.10 1.65 -21.41
CA VAL A 123 -12.80 1.82 -20.73
C VAL A 123 -12.87 1.28 -19.31
N ALA A 124 -13.96 1.56 -18.56
CA ALA A 124 -14.15 1.05 -17.21
C ALA A 124 -14.25 -0.48 -17.18
N ASP A 125 -15.03 -1.06 -18.08
CA ASP A 125 -15.17 -2.53 -18.20
C ASP A 125 -13.81 -3.18 -18.50
N TRP A 126 -13.07 -2.65 -19.46
CA TRP A 126 -11.74 -3.15 -19.82
C TRP A 126 -10.76 -3.06 -18.63
N ARG A 127 -10.75 -1.94 -17.92
CA ARG A 127 -9.91 -1.77 -16.72
C ARG A 127 -10.24 -2.82 -15.67
N ARG A 128 -11.52 -3.08 -15.44
CA ARG A 128 -11.98 -4.10 -14.48
C ARG A 128 -11.56 -5.50 -14.87
N GLU A 129 -11.68 -5.85 -16.14
CA GLU A 129 -11.20 -7.14 -16.67
C GLU A 129 -9.71 -7.30 -16.43
N GLN A 130 -8.90 -6.26 -16.74
CA GLN A 130 -7.47 -6.28 -16.53
C GLN A 130 -7.05 -6.38 -15.06
N GLN A 131 -7.78 -5.74 -14.16
CA GLN A 131 -7.57 -5.90 -12.72
C GLN A 131 -7.75 -7.35 -12.30
N ILE A 132 -8.85 -7.98 -12.69
CA ILE A 132 -9.17 -9.38 -12.34
C ILE A 132 -8.11 -10.34 -12.93
N GLU A 133 -7.76 -10.17 -14.20
CA GLU A 133 -6.78 -10.99 -14.89
C GLU A 133 -5.40 -10.90 -14.21
N ARG A 134 -4.93 -9.68 -13.94
CA ARG A 134 -3.65 -9.46 -13.26
C ARG A 134 -3.65 -10.00 -11.83
N THR A 135 -4.74 -9.83 -11.11
CA THR A 135 -4.88 -10.35 -9.76
C THR A 135 -4.83 -11.86 -9.77
N ARG A 136 -5.57 -12.51 -10.69
CA ARG A 136 -5.55 -13.97 -10.85
C ARG A 136 -4.16 -14.50 -11.16
N ALA A 137 -3.41 -13.80 -12.01
CA ALA A 137 -2.08 -14.24 -12.43
C ALA A 137 -1.01 -14.00 -11.36
N ARG A 138 -1.10 -12.95 -10.55
CA ARG A 138 -0.02 -12.52 -9.66
C ARG A 138 -0.33 -12.63 -8.18
N ARG A 139 -1.59 -12.45 -7.82
CA ARG A 139 -2.07 -12.47 -6.44
C ARG A 139 -3.43 -13.20 -6.33
N PRO A 140 -3.47 -14.51 -6.71
CA PRO A 140 -4.71 -15.29 -6.63
C PRO A 140 -5.28 -15.33 -5.21
N ASP A 141 -4.45 -15.14 -4.20
CA ASP A 141 -4.82 -15.06 -2.78
C ASP A 141 -5.74 -13.89 -2.43
N LEU A 142 -5.87 -12.89 -3.32
CA LEU A 142 -6.76 -11.74 -3.15
C LEU A 142 -8.15 -11.97 -3.75
N LEU A 143 -8.31 -12.98 -4.59
CA LEU A 143 -9.62 -13.31 -5.15
C LEU A 143 -10.43 -14.18 -4.18
N PRO A 144 -11.75 -13.95 -4.07
CA PRO A 144 -12.62 -14.87 -3.32
C PRO A 144 -12.61 -16.26 -3.96
N ASP A 145 -12.76 -17.29 -3.14
CA ASP A 145 -12.91 -18.69 -3.57
C ASP A 145 -14.18 -18.89 -4.40
#